data_27210da0e953d266224eb44e58f89f4d
#
_entry.id   27210da0e953d266224eb44e58f89f4d
#
_cell.length_a   1.000
_cell.length_b   1.000
_cell.length_c   1.000
_cell.angle_alpha   90.00
_cell.angle_beta   90.00
_cell.angle_gamma   90.00
#
_symmetry.space_group_name_H-M   'P 1'
#
loop_
_entity.id
_entity.type
_entity.pdbx_description
1 polymer ?
#
loop_
_entity_poly.entity_id
_entity_poly.type
_entity_poly.pdbx_seq_one_letter_code
_entity_poly.pdbx_strand_id
1 'polypeptide(L)'
;MVGKRARARTDKDAETPAGGASFRYLESSAVVAALLDGDAGARHAVEGEGQRFASALTFAESARAVLRARLAGHLDLNGERTILRRLRRVEQRCQVAAISDPVLARASRPFPVEPVRTLDAIHLATVEELGETPQLITIVTRDRRIRENALAMGYAVE
;
A
#
# COMPACT_ATOMS: atom_id res chain seq x y z
N MET A 1 -46.03 12.72 48.37
CA MET A 1 -45.59 11.62 47.50
C MET A 1 -44.73 12.21 46.42
N VAL A 2 -43.44 11.92 46.49
CA VAL A 2 -42.39 12.56 45.68
C VAL A 2 -42.01 11.63 44.51
N GLY A 3 -42.33 12.06 43.31
CA GLY A 3 -41.94 11.35 42.07
C GLY A 3 -40.50 11.65 41.69
N LYS A 4 -39.67 10.63 41.69
CA LYS A 4 -38.25 10.68 41.34
C LYS A 4 -38.11 10.65 39.81
N ARG A 5 -37.72 11.77 39.19
CA ARG A 5 -37.41 11.85 37.77
C ARG A 5 -36.06 11.14 37.53
N ALA A 6 -36.08 10.10 36.72
CA ALA A 6 -34.89 9.48 36.16
C ALA A 6 -34.25 10.43 35.11
N ARG A 7 -32.97 10.79 35.32
CA ARG A 7 -32.15 11.51 34.33
C ARG A 7 -31.68 10.50 33.28
N ALA A 8 -32.00 10.77 32.03
CA ALA A 8 -31.42 10.11 30.89
C ALA A 8 -29.90 10.40 30.87
N ARG A 9 -29.10 9.35 30.90
CA ARG A 9 -27.67 9.43 30.60
C ARG A 9 -27.54 9.59 29.07
N THR A 10 -26.98 10.71 28.66
CA THR A 10 -26.52 10.92 27.29
C THR A 10 -25.25 10.08 27.10
N ASP A 11 -25.38 9.00 26.34
CA ASP A 11 -24.23 8.30 25.71
C ASP A 11 -23.56 9.24 24.71
N LYS A 12 -22.55 9.91 25.17
CA LYS A 12 -21.64 10.70 24.36
C LYS A 12 -20.22 10.46 24.85
N ASP A 13 -19.71 9.29 24.57
CA ASP A 13 -18.29 8.97 24.60
C ASP A 13 -18.12 7.65 23.85
N ALA A 14 -18.32 7.72 22.52
CA ALA A 14 -17.69 6.76 21.64
C ALA A 14 -16.20 7.16 21.59
N GLU A 15 -15.42 6.65 22.53
CA GLU A 15 -13.98 6.69 22.47
C GLU A 15 -13.52 6.07 21.15
N THR A 16 -13.00 6.91 20.26
CA THR A 16 -12.15 6.46 19.14
C THR A 16 -10.99 5.71 19.78
N PRO A 17 -10.75 4.42 19.43
CA PRO A 17 -9.61 3.71 19.98
C PRO A 17 -8.33 4.41 19.52
N ALA A 18 -7.66 5.04 20.47
CA ALA A 18 -6.34 5.63 20.28
C ALA A 18 -5.35 4.52 19.95
N GLY A 19 -4.64 4.64 18.81
CA GLY A 19 -3.38 3.93 18.59
C GLY A 19 -3.48 2.51 18.02
N GLY A 20 -4.38 2.21 17.11
CA GLY A 20 -4.24 1.06 16.24
C GLY A 20 -3.04 1.26 15.31
N ALA A 21 -2.07 0.32 15.32
CA ALA A 21 -0.93 0.37 14.41
C ALA A 21 -1.47 0.46 12.96
N SER A 22 -1.24 1.58 12.31
CA SER A 22 -1.61 1.72 10.89
C SER A 22 -0.53 1.04 10.05
N PHE A 23 -0.95 0.16 9.16
CA PHE A 23 -0.08 -0.52 8.22
C PHE A 23 -0.04 0.25 6.90
N ARG A 24 1.13 0.32 6.28
CA ARG A 24 1.26 0.81 4.91
C ARG A 24 1.50 -0.34 3.95
N TYR A 25 0.68 -0.45 2.94
CA TYR A 25 0.94 -1.33 1.80
C TYR A 25 1.62 -0.53 0.71
N LEU A 26 2.85 -0.93 0.35
CA LEU A 26 3.64 -0.25 -0.67
C LEU A 26 3.41 -0.89 -2.04
N GLU A 27 2.78 -0.14 -2.92
CA GLU A 27 2.60 -0.53 -4.32
C GLU A 27 3.81 -0.05 -5.15
N SER A 28 4.10 -0.70 -6.27
CA SER A 28 5.32 -0.51 -7.06
C SER A 28 5.48 0.92 -7.58
N SER A 29 4.41 1.59 -7.99
CA SER A 29 4.49 2.96 -8.51
C SER A 29 4.97 3.96 -7.46
N ALA A 30 4.57 3.77 -6.19
CA ALA A 30 5.05 4.61 -5.10
C ALA A 30 6.54 4.35 -4.80
N VAL A 31 6.97 3.09 -4.83
CA VAL A 31 8.39 2.74 -4.64
C VAL A 31 9.26 3.31 -5.78
N VAL A 32 8.79 3.23 -7.02
CA VAL A 32 9.46 3.82 -8.19
C VAL A 32 9.54 5.34 -8.03
N ALA A 33 8.43 6.01 -7.70
CA ALA A 33 8.39 7.46 -7.49
C ALA A 33 9.36 7.92 -6.38
N ALA A 34 9.45 7.15 -5.29
CA ALA A 34 10.37 7.43 -4.18
C ALA A 34 11.84 7.29 -4.57
N LEU A 35 12.17 6.29 -5.38
CA LEU A 35 13.56 5.91 -5.67
C LEU A 35 14.11 6.55 -6.96
N LEU A 36 13.27 6.74 -7.98
CA LEU A 36 13.68 7.23 -9.30
C LEU A 36 13.22 8.67 -9.56
N ASP A 37 11.97 9.04 -9.22
CA ASP A 37 11.39 10.29 -9.67
C ASP A 37 11.61 11.44 -8.65
N GLY A 38 12.18 11.13 -7.49
CA GLY A 38 12.46 12.15 -6.46
C GLY A 38 11.21 12.64 -5.72
N ASP A 39 10.08 11.93 -5.81
CA ASP A 39 8.83 12.26 -5.10
C ASP A 39 9.05 12.22 -3.58
N ALA A 40 9.02 13.39 -2.93
CA ALA A 40 9.29 13.53 -1.51
C ALA A 40 8.19 12.87 -0.64
N GLY A 41 6.92 12.95 -1.06
CA GLY A 41 5.80 12.30 -0.38
C GLY A 41 5.92 10.78 -0.44
N ALA A 42 6.14 10.23 -1.64
CA ALA A 42 6.39 8.80 -1.80
C ALA A 42 7.60 8.33 -0.99
N ARG A 43 8.69 9.12 -0.97
CA ARG A 43 9.87 8.79 -0.17
C ARG A 43 9.55 8.75 1.33
N HIS A 44 8.80 9.73 1.84
CA HIS A 44 8.39 9.74 3.24
C HIS A 44 7.56 8.50 3.58
N ALA A 45 6.59 8.13 2.75
CA ALA A 45 5.76 6.96 2.96
C ALA A 45 6.55 5.63 2.87
N VAL A 46 7.47 5.54 1.91
CA VAL A 46 8.25 4.31 1.63
C VAL A 46 9.39 4.12 2.64
N GLU A 47 10.13 5.19 2.97
CA GLU A 47 11.35 5.12 3.81
C GLU A 47 11.09 5.52 5.28
N GLY A 48 9.95 6.15 5.61
CA GLY A 48 9.60 6.63 6.97
C GLY A 48 9.47 5.51 8.02
N GLU A 49 8.91 5.79 9.18
CA GLU A 49 8.69 4.80 10.24
C GLU A 49 7.33 4.08 10.09
N GLY A 50 7.14 2.95 10.79
CA GLY A 50 5.91 2.17 10.84
C GLY A 50 5.99 0.82 10.13
N GLN A 51 4.97 0.00 10.32
CA GLN A 51 4.88 -1.32 9.70
C GLN A 51 4.51 -1.23 8.23
N ARG A 52 5.20 -2.00 7.40
CA ARG A 52 5.02 -2.01 5.95
C ARG A 52 4.82 -3.40 5.44
N PHE A 53 3.86 -3.50 4.52
CA PHE A 53 3.61 -4.67 3.70
C PHE A 53 3.91 -4.33 2.24
N ALA A 54 4.28 -5.33 1.48
CA ALA A 54 4.39 -5.23 0.03
C ALA A 54 4.16 -6.61 -0.58
N SER A 55 3.71 -6.65 -1.83
CA SER A 55 3.77 -7.88 -2.62
C SER A 55 5.21 -8.16 -3.07
N ALA A 56 5.56 -9.42 -3.25
CA ALA A 56 6.78 -9.79 -3.99
C ALA A 56 6.81 -9.13 -5.39
N LEU A 57 5.64 -8.89 -5.98
CA LEU A 57 5.49 -8.17 -7.24
C LEU A 57 6.05 -6.74 -7.17
N THR A 58 5.85 -6.03 -6.07
CA THR A 58 6.33 -4.65 -5.86
C THR A 58 7.82 -4.53 -6.17
N PHE A 59 8.63 -5.46 -5.68
CA PHE A 59 10.08 -5.42 -5.83
C PHE A 59 10.52 -5.87 -7.23
N ALA A 60 9.83 -6.84 -7.82
CA ALA A 60 10.08 -7.26 -9.20
C ALA A 60 9.80 -6.12 -10.20
N GLU A 61 8.66 -5.44 -10.07
CA GLU A 61 8.30 -4.32 -10.93
C GLU A 61 9.22 -3.13 -10.74
N SER A 62 9.57 -2.79 -9.48
CA SER A 62 10.50 -1.70 -9.17
C SER A 62 11.88 -1.97 -9.74
N ALA A 63 12.42 -3.19 -9.60
CA ALA A 63 13.69 -3.57 -10.20
C ALA A 63 13.65 -3.48 -11.75
N ARG A 64 12.53 -3.90 -12.36
CA ARG A 64 12.32 -3.74 -13.81
C ARG A 64 12.24 -2.28 -14.25
N ALA A 65 11.67 -1.39 -13.43
CA ALA A 65 11.66 0.05 -13.69
C ALA A 65 13.08 0.64 -13.65
N VAL A 66 13.89 0.26 -12.68
CA VAL A 66 15.31 0.69 -12.58
C VAL A 66 16.10 0.23 -13.81
N LEU A 67 15.93 -1.02 -14.24
CA LEU A 67 16.56 -1.53 -15.46
C LEU A 67 16.13 -0.75 -16.71
N ARG A 68 14.82 -0.45 -16.85
CA ARG A 68 14.32 0.36 -17.97
C ARG A 68 14.94 1.76 -17.98
N ALA A 69 15.04 2.42 -16.82
CA ALA A 69 15.67 3.74 -16.69
C ALA A 69 17.15 3.71 -17.13
N ARG A 70 17.89 2.65 -16.79
CA ARG A 70 19.27 2.48 -17.26
C ARG A 70 19.35 2.27 -18.77
N LEU A 71 18.52 1.38 -19.32
CA LEU A 71 18.51 1.10 -20.76
C LEU A 71 18.08 2.32 -21.59
N ALA A 72 17.26 3.20 -21.02
CA ALA A 72 16.87 4.48 -21.63
C ALA A 72 17.93 5.59 -21.45
N GLY A 73 19.04 5.31 -20.77
CA GLY A 73 20.12 6.30 -20.55
C GLY A 73 19.86 7.30 -19.44
N HIS A 74 18.78 7.13 -18.65
CA HIS A 74 18.46 8.00 -17.49
C HIS A 74 19.33 7.67 -16.27
N LEU A 75 19.96 6.49 -16.24
CA LEU A 75 20.88 6.05 -15.20
C LEU A 75 22.13 5.45 -15.85
N ASP A 76 23.27 5.65 -15.23
CA ASP A 76 24.46 4.87 -15.49
C ASP A 76 24.51 3.58 -14.64
N LEU A 77 25.52 2.75 -14.80
CA LEU A 77 25.69 1.51 -14.01
C LEU A 77 25.83 1.77 -12.51
N ASN A 78 26.43 2.88 -12.10
CA ASN A 78 26.57 3.23 -10.69
C ASN A 78 25.26 3.70 -10.09
N GLY A 79 24.49 4.48 -10.84
CA GLY A 79 23.13 4.88 -10.51
C GLY A 79 22.21 3.66 -10.32
N GLU A 80 22.19 2.74 -11.29
CA GLU A 80 21.45 1.49 -11.19
C GLU A 80 21.79 0.72 -9.91
N ARG A 81 23.08 0.45 -9.67
CA ARG A 81 23.53 -0.26 -8.46
C ARG A 81 23.12 0.45 -7.17
N THR A 82 23.17 1.77 -7.17
CA THR A 82 22.79 2.57 -5.99
C THR A 82 21.29 2.47 -5.72
N ILE A 83 20.46 2.61 -6.75
CA ILE A 83 19.01 2.49 -6.61
C ILE A 83 18.61 1.06 -6.20
N LEU A 84 19.21 0.02 -6.79
CA LEU A 84 18.93 -1.37 -6.42
C LEU A 84 19.33 -1.68 -4.96
N ARG A 85 20.42 -1.08 -4.44
CA ARG A 85 20.75 -1.20 -3.01
C ARG A 85 19.70 -0.53 -2.12
N ARG A 86 19.17 0.62 -2.52
CA ARG A 86 18.07 1.29 -1.78
C ARG A 86 16.80 0.44 -1.83
N LEU A 87 16.44 -0.12 -2.99
CA LEU A 87 15.29 -1.02 -3.14
C LEU A 87 15.37 -2.21 -2.19
N ARG A 88 16.54 -2.86 -2.10
CA ARG A 88 16.76 -3.97 -1.14
C ARG A 88 16.58 -3.55 0.31
N ARG A 89 16.99 -2.33 0.68
CA ARG A 89 16.76 -1.82 2.05
C ARG A 89 15.28 -1.60 2.33
N VAL A 90 14.50 -1.15 1.35
CA VAL A 90 13.04 -1.04 1.48
C VAL A 90 12.44 -2.43 1.68
N GLU A 91 12.82 -3.40 0.85
CA GLU A 91 12.36 -4.79 0.92
C GLU A 91 12.63 -5.41 2.30
N GLN A 92 13.84 -5.25 2.83
CA GLN A 92 14.24 -5.77 4.16
C GLN A 92 13.45 -5.18 5.32
N ARG A 93 12.77 -4.04 5.12
CA ARG A 93 11.93 -3.36 6.11
C ARG A 93 10.45 -3.63 5.92
N CYS A 94 10.06 -4.42 4.92
CA CYS A 94 8.69 -4.81 4.62
C CYS A 94 8.43 -6.27 5.02
N GLN A 95 7.19 -6.53 5.42
CA GLN A 95 6.65 -7.87 5.38
C GLN A 95 6.21 -8.14 3.93
N VAL A 96 6.90 -9.06 3.26
CA VAL A 96 6.69 -9.33 1.84
C VAL A 96 5.72 -10.49 1.68
N ALA A 97 4.55 -10.22 1.11
CA ALA A 97 3.56 -11.23 0.78
C ALA A 97 3.91 -11.92 -0.55
N ALA A 98 3.87 -13.24 -0.54
CA ALA A 98 4.02 -14.03 -1.76
C ALA A 98 2.80 -13.89 -2.68
N ILE A 99 3.00 -14.08 -3.98
CA ILE A 99 1.91 -14.22 -4.96
C ILE A 99 1.44 -15.68 -4.87
N SER A 100 0.50 -15.91 -3.97
CA SER A 100 -0.04 -17.23 -3.67
C SER A 100 -1.24 -17.60 -4.55
N ASP A 101 -1.65 -18.87 -4.55
CA ASP A 101 -2.86 -19.31 -5.27
C ASP A 101 -4.12 -18.54 -4.83
N PRO A 102 -4.39 -18.26 -3.54
CA PRO A 102 -5.48 -17.38 -3.12
C PRO A 102 -5.41 -15.98 -3.73
N VAL A 103 -4.23 -15.33 -3.75
CA VAL A 103 -4.04 -14.03 -4.39
C VAL A 103 -4.39 -14.09 -5.88
N LEU A 104 -3.92 -15.11 -6.61
CA LEU A 104 -4.22 -15.27 -8.04
C LEU A 104 -5.71 -15.57 -8.28
N ALA A 105 -6.32 -16.39 -7.43
CA ALA A 105 -7.75 -16.68 -7.51
C ALA A 105 -8.59 -15.43 -7.26
N ARG A 106 -8.19 -14.57 -6.29
CA ARG A 106 -8.87 -13.29 -6.02
C ARG A 106 -8.65 -12.31 -7.17
N ALA A 107 -7.44 -12.18 -7.69
CA ALA A 107 -7.10 -11.30 -8.81
C ALA A 107 -7.85 -11.63 -10.11
N SER A 108 -8.34 -12.87 -10.23
CA SER A 108 -9.14 -13.33 -11.39
C SER A 108 -10.62 -12.92 -11.32
N ARG A 109 -11.06 -12.28 -10.24
CA ARG A 109 -12.46 -11.82 -10.04
C ARG A 109 -12.56 -10.31 -10.24
N PRO A 110 -13.75 -9.78 -10.57
CA PRO A 110 -13.95 -8.35 -10.73
C PRO A 110 -13.61 -7.54 -9.47
N PHE A 111 -13.13 -6.33 -9.69
CA PHE A 111 -12.95 -5.29 -8.68
C PHE A 111 -14.02 -4.20 -8.82
N PRO A 112 -14.23 -3.35 -7.81
CA PRO A 112 -15.31 -2.35 -7.83
C PRO A 112 -15.25 -1.37 -9.02
N VAL A 113 -14.05 -1.05 -9.51
CA VAL A 113 -13.82 -0.11 -10.61
C VAL A 113 -13.02 -0.79 -11.71
N GLU A 114 -13.71 -1.29 -12.72
CA GLU A 114 -13.10 -1.91 -13.89
C GLU A 114 -12.90 -0.89 -15.06
N PRO A 115 -12.00 -1.12 -16.01
CA PRO A 115 -11.12 -2.28 -16.13
C PRO A 115 -9.84 -2.18 -15.27
N VAL A 116 -9.45 -3.28 -14.64
CA VAL A 116 -8.21 -3.43 -13.88
C VAL A 116 -7.21 -4.28 -14.67
N ARG A 117 -5.94 -3.87 -14.72
CA ARG A 117 -4.87 -4.67 -15.33
C ARG A 117 -4.46 -5.82 -14.42
N THR A 118 -3.94 -6.90 -15.00
CA THR A 118 -3.56 -8.10 -14.23
C THR A 118 -2.62 -7.81 -13.06
N LEU A 119 -1.60 -6.97 -13.25
CA LEU A 119 -0.65 -6.66 -12.18
C LEU A 119 -1.29 -5.77 -11.09
N ASP A 120 -2.15 -4.83 -11.48
CA ASP A 120 -2.91 -4.00 -10.55
C ASP A 120 -3.88 -4.87 -9.73
N ALA A 121 -4.54 -5.85 -10.38
CA ALA A 121 -5.42 -6.84 -9.73
C ALA A 121 -4.66 -7.69 -8.70
N ILE A 122 -3.41 -8.10 -9.01
CA ILE A 122 -2.57 -8.84 -8.08
C ILE A 122 -2.22 -7.98 -6.85
N HIS A 123 -1.91 -6.69 -7.02
CA HIS A 123 -1.67 -5.80 -5.90
C HIS A 123 -2.90 -5.66 -5.01
N LEU A 124 -4.07 -5.37 -5.60
CA LEU A 124 -5.33 -5.25 -4.85
C LEU A 124 -5.70 -6.54 -4.13
N ALA A 125 -5.58 -7.68 -4.81
CA ALA A 125 -5.81 -9.01 -4.22
C ALA A 125 -4.85 -9.30 -3.06
N THR A 126 -3.56 -8.91 -3.19
CA THR A 126 -2.58 -9.10 -2.13
C THR A 126 -2.99 -8.34 -0.87
N VAL A 127 -3.49 -7.10 -1.01
CA VAL A 127 -3.94 -6.31 0.14
C VAL A 127 -5.13 -6.98 0.85
N GLU A 128 -6.13 -7.48 0.10
CA GLU A 128 -7.27 -8.19 0.68
C GLU A 128 -6.84 -9.47 1.40
N GLU A 129 -5.89 -10.23 0.81
CA GLU A 129 -5.39 -11.48 1.39
C GLU A 129 -4.49 -11.29 2.63
N LEU A 130 -4.08 -10.04 2.95
CA LEU A 130 -3.47 -9.76 4.25
C LEU A 130 -4.43 -10.00 5.42
N GLY A 131 -5.74 -9.99 5.16
CA GLY A 131 -6.78 -10.27 6.15
C GLY A 131 -6.98 -9.19 7.20
N GLU A 132 -6.33 -8.04 7.04
CA GLU A 132 -6.47 -6.90 7.94
C GLU A 132 -7.70 -6.05 7.59
N THR A 133 -8.25 -5.38 8.59
CA THR A 133 -9.36 -4.47 8.40
C THR A 133 -8.94 -3.30 7.49
N PRO A 134 -9.70 -2.96 6.43
CA PRO A 134 -9.32 -1.89 5.49
C PRO A 134 -8.97 -0.56 6.15
N GLN A 135 -9.62 -0.20 7.25
CA GLN A 135 -9.38 1.05 8.00
C GLN A 135 -8.00 1.08 8.67
N LEU A 136 -7.34 -0.06 8.84
CA LEU A 136 -6.00 -0.15 9.40
C LEU A 136 -4.90 -0.09 8.34
N ILE A 137 -5.25 -0.20 7.05
CA ILE A 137 -4.29 -0.20 5.94
C ILE A 137 -4.39 1.10 5.15
N THR A 138 -3.25 1.73 4.93
CA THR A 138 -3.08 2.80 3.94
C THR A 138 -2.32 2.23 2.74
N ILE A 139 -2.92 2.28 1.55
CA ILE A 139 -2.26 1.89 0.30
C ILE A 139 -1.47 3.09 -0.22
N VAL A 140 -0.17 2.92 -0.35
CA VAL A 140 0.74 3.93 -0.89
C VAL A 140 0.94 3.65 -2.37
N THR A 141 0.37 4.50 -3.23
CA THR A 141 0.38 4.31 -4.68
C THR A 141 0.39 5.63 -5.45
N ARG A 142 0.96 5.62 -6.64
CA ARG A 142 0.86 6.68 -7.66
C ARG A 142 0.03 6.25 -8.87
N ASP A 143 -0.45 4.99 -8.88
CA ASP A 143 -1.35 4.50 -9.92
C ASP A 143 -2.80 4.89 -9.63
N ARG A 144 -3.45 5.54 -10.62
CA ARG A 144 -4.84 6.01 -10.49
C ARG A 144 -5.84 4.88 -10.37
N ARG A 145 -5.67 3.76 -11.10
CA ARG A 145 -6.60 2.63 -11.08
C ARG A 145 -6.57 1.91 -9.73
N ILE A 146 -5.37 1.71 -9.19
CA ILE A 146 -5.21 1.13 -7.85
C ILE A 146 -5.81 2.06 -6.81
N ARG A 147 -5.57 3.38 -6.90
CA ARG A 147 -6.16 4.38 -6.01
C ARG A 147 -7.69 4.33 -6.02
N GLU A 148 -8.31 4.37 -7.20
CA GLU A 148 -9.77 4.35 -7.34
C GLU A 148 -10.39 3.08 -6.74
N ASN A 149 -9.80 1.91 -7.00
CA ASN A 149 -10.26 0.65 -6.42
C ASN A 149 -10.02 0.58 -4.91
N ALA A 150 -8.86 0.99 -4.43
CA ALA A 150 -8.53 1.00 -3.02
C ALA A 150 -9.56 1.82 -2.21
N LEU A 151 -9.89 3.02 -2.69
CA LEU A 151 -10.93 3.85 -2.07
C LEU A 151 -12.31 3.19 -2.10
N ALA A 152 -12.70 2.58 -3.23
CA ALA A 152 -13.97 1.87 -3.37
C ALA A 152 -14.05 0.62 -2.48
N MET A 153 -12.91 0.03 -2.13
CA MET A 153 -12.78 -1.11 -1.21
C MET A 153 -12.67 -0.69 0.27
N GLY A 154 -12.68 0.62 0.57
CA GLY A 154 -12.65 1.16 1.92
C GLY A 154 -11.26 1.38 2.51
N TYR A 155 -10.19 1.27 1.72
CA TYR A 155 -8.82 1.56 2.15
C TYR A 155 -8.52 3.05 2.13
N ALA A 156 -7.68 3.52 3.06
CA ALA A 156 -7.04 4.82 2.93
C ALA A 156 -5.96 4.78 1.83
N VAL A 157 -5.69 5.92 1.18
CA VAL A 157 -4.69 6.01 0.10
C VAL A 157 -3.81 7.23 0.30
N GLU A 158 -2.51 7.02 0.19
CA GLU A 158 -1.46 8.05 0.26
C GLU A 158 -0.70 8.15 -1.07
#